data_c5d673a95c7336b6d16b84942fe5bd42
#
_entry.id   c5d673a95c7336b6d16b84942fe5bd42
#
_cell.length_a   1.000
_cell.length_b   1.000
_cell.length_c   1.000
_cell.angle_alpha   90.00
_cell.angle_beta   90.00
_cell.angle_gamma   90.00
#
_symmetry.space_group_name_H-M   'P 1'
#
loop_
_entity.id
_entity.type
_entity.pdbx_description
1 polymer ?
#
loop_
_entity_poly.entity_id
_entity_poly.type
_entity_poly.pdbx_seq_one_letter_code
_entity_poly.pdbx_strand_id
1 'polypeptide(L)'
;HTTCRRQRQMCIRDSPELVIAQCKAGVVGSFPALNARPQEELEVWINKISEELKKYQDENPDKKVAPFAVNQICHHSNDRLQHDVDICVKHEVPLIITSLRAPKFVTEAVHSYGGLVMHDVINIRHAKKAIEEGADGLILVCAGAGGHAGTLSPFALVREVREFFDGPIALSGSISEGSSILSALALGADFAYIGTKFIATAEANASPGYKQMIVDSKADDIMYSATFTGVHGNYLRPSVEAAGLNPEEHMDGSKDSMNFGSSATKAWKDIWGSGQGIGNINVVKTVSDAVDDLEEEYNSAKLRLEEVG
;
A
#
# COMPACT_ATOMS: atom_id res chain seq x y z
N HIS A 1 22.24 1.97 -3.93
CA HIS A 1 21.23 1.11 -3.27
C HIS A 1 19.92 1.86 -3.24
N THR A 2 19.04 1.54 -4.19
CA THR A 2 17.74 2.21 -4.33
C THR A 2 16.79 1.57 -3.33
N THR A 3 16.43 2.28 -2.26
CA THR A 3 15.38 1.88 -1.32
C THR A 3 14.05 1.89 -2.09
N CYS A 4 13.57 0.73 -2.52
CA CYS A 4 12.29 0.61 -3.19
C CYS A 4 11.19 0.81 -2.14
N ARG A 5 10.36 1.82 -2.32
CA ARG A 5 9.27 2.20 -1.41
C ARG A 5 7.94 1.92 -2.10
N ARG A 6 6.97 1.35 -1.42
CA ARG A 6 5.66 1.00 -1.99
C ARG A 6 4.52 1.45 -1.12
N GLN A 7 3.44 1.83 -1.78
CA GLN A 7 2.21 2.25 -1.15
C GLN A 7 1.17 1.12 -1.14
N ARG A 8 0.47 0.97 -0.02
CA ARG A 8 -0.73 0.14 0.08
C ARG A 8 -1.91 0.99 0.51
N GLN A 9 -2.95 1.00 -0.33
CA GLN A 9 -4.24 1.54 0.08
C GLN A 9 -5.40 0.77 -0.55
N MET A 10 -6.41 0.49 0.26
CA MET A 10 -7.72 0.06 -0.20
C MET A 10 -8.68 1.26 -0.36
N CYS A 11 -8.17 2.41 -0.78
CA CYS A 11 -8.96 3.63 -0.87
C CYS A 11 -9.02 4.14 -2.30
N ILE A 12 -10.19 4.62 -2.72
CA ILE A 12 -10.53 5.27 -4.02
C ILE A 12 -9.68 6.54 -4.30
N ARG A 13 -8.45 6.64 -3.80
CA ARG A 13 -7.65 7.88 -3.75
C ARG A 13 -6.34 7.81 -4.50
N ASP A 14 -5.93 6.60 -4.86
CA ASP A 14 -4.79 6.43 -5.73
C ASP A 14 -5.26 6.70 -7.15
N SER A 15 -4.56 7.58 -7.83
CA SER A 15 -4.81 7.97 -9.20
C SER A 15 -3.55 7.75 -10.04
N PRO A 16 -3.65 7.74 -11.36
CA PRO A 16 -2.46 7.68 -12.23
C PRO A 16 -1.43 8.76 -11.88
N GLU A 17 -1.88 9.96 -11.53
CA GLU A 17 -1.02 11.11 -11.19
C GLU A 17 -0.13 10.81 -10.00
N LEU A 18 -0.69 10.23 -8.93
CA LEU A 18 0.07 9.85 -7.74
C LEU A 18 1.12 8.78 -8.07
N VAL A 19 0.71 7.74 -8.80
CA VAL A 19 1.61 6.65 -9.22
C VAL A 19 2.75 7.17 -10.09
N ILE A 20 2.43 8.00 -11.08
CA ILE A 20 3.41 8.63 -11.98
C ILE A 20 4.41 9.46 -11.16
N ALA A 21 3.92 10.29 -10.23
CA ALA A 21 4.78 11.11 -9.39
C ALA A 21 5.72 10.26 -8.51
N GLN A 22 5.21 9.17 -7.92
CA GLN A 22 6.01 8.24 -7.14
C GLN A 22 7.10 7.57 -7.98
N CYS A 23 6.74 7.06 -9.16
CA CYS A 23 7.71 6.40 -10.05
C CYS A 23 8.77 7.39 -10.56
N LYS A 24 8.40 8.62 -10.92
CA LYS A 24 9.33 9.70 -11.30
C LYS A 24 10.25 10.10 -10.15
N ALA A 25 9.80 10.02 -8.91
CA ALA A 25 10.61 10.24 -7.71
C ALA A 25 11.48 9.02 -7.32
N GLY A 26 11.52 7.97 -8.13
CA GLY A 26 12.38 6.80 -7.93
C GLY A 26 11.83 5.77 -6.93
N VAL A 27 10.56 5.85 -6.56
CA VAL A 27 9.89 4.89 -5.67
C VAL A 27 8.76 4.17 -6.40
N VAL A 28 8.53 2.88 -6.08
CA VAL A 28 7.47 2.11 -6.73
C VAL A 28 6.11 2.66 -6.32
N GLY A 29 5.37 3.22 -7.28
CA GLY A 29 3.98 3.59 -7.11
C GLY A 29 3.05 2.41 -7.32
N SER A 30 1.94 2.36 -6.58
CA SER A 30 0.94 1.30 -6.76
C SER A 30 -0.48 1.81 -6.57
N PHE A 31 -1.43 1.18 -7.25
CA PHE A 31 -2.85 1.46 -7.09
C PHE A 31 -3.68 0.17 -7.16
N PRO A 32 -4.83 0.09 -6.46
CA PRO A 32 -5.78 -1.00 -6.63
C PRO A 32 -6.50 -0.91 -7.96
N ALA A 33 -6.60 -2.04 -8.70
CA ALA A 33 -7.34 -2.09 -9.96
C ALA A 33 -8.80 -1.60 -9.80
N LEU A 34 -9.42 -1.88 -8.65
CA LEU A 34 -10.78 -1.44 -8.32
C LEU A 34 -10.97 0.09 -8.20
N ASN A 35 -9.88 0.87 -8.15
CA ASN A 35 -9.95 2.34 -8.16
C ASN A 35 -10.29 2.89 -9.55
N ALA A 36 -9.87 2.21 -10.61
CA ALA A 36 -10.24 2.54 -11.97
C ALA A 36 -11.71 2.17 -12.21
N ARG A 37 -12.57 3.16 -12.38
CA ARG A 37 -14.04 2.98 -12.52
C ARG A 37 -14.59 3.89 -13.62
N PRO A 38 -15.36 3.34 -14.56
CA PRO A 38 -15.72 1.93 -14.69
C PRO A 38 -14.51 1.02 -15.00
N GLN A 39 -14.71 -0.31 -15.19
CA GLN A 39 -13.58 -1.25 -15.32
C GLN A 39 -12.66 -0.97 -16.52
N GLU A 40 -13.19 -0.38 -17.58
CA GLU A 40 -12.48 0.01 -18.79
C GLU A 40 -11.40 1.08 -18.52
N GLU A 41 -11.56 1.84 -17.46
CA GLU A 41 -10.57 2.84 -17.02
C GLU A 41 -9.24 2.22 -16.58
N LEU A 42 -9.21 0.94 -16.21
CA LEU A 42 -7.97 0.29 -15.81
C LEU A 42 -6.93 0.31 -16.94
N GLU A 43 -7.36 -0.02 -18.15
CA GLU A 43 -6.49 0.01 -19.32
C GLU A 43 -6.01 1.43 -19.64
N VAL A 44 -6.91 2.41 -19.53
CA VAL A 44 -6.59 3.84 -19.74
C VAL A 44 -5.53 4.30 -18.73
N TRP A 45 -5.66 3.91 -17.47
CA TRP A 45 -4.70 4.27 -16.42
C TRP A 45 -3.33 3.63 -16.65
N ILE A 46 -3.29 2.34 -16.99
CA ILE A 46 -2.04 1.61 -17.25
C ILE A 46 -1.30 2.24 -18.44
N ASN A 47 -2.01 2.54 -19.54
CA ASN A 47 -1.44 3.20 -20.70
C ASN A 47 -0.86 4.58 -20.34
N LYS A 48 -1.65 5.42 -19.66
CA LYS A 48 -1.20 6.75 -19.23
C LYS A 48 0.05 6.68 -18.36
N ILE A 49 0.08 5.77 -17.38
CA ILE A 49 1.25 5.61 -16.51
C ILE A 49 2.47 5.19 -17.33
N SER A 50 2.33 4.18 -18.19
CA SER A 50 3.42 3.64 -19.00
C SER A 50 3.99 4.67 -19.95
N GLU A 51 3.14 5.44 -20.66
CA GLU A 51 3.52 6.49 -21.59
C GLU A 51 4.25 7.64 -20.88
N GLU A 52 3.71 8.11 -19.75
CA GLU A 52 4.29 9.19 -18.97
C GLU A 52 5.64 8.83 -18.35
N LEU A 53 5.78 7.59 -17.86
CA LEU A 53 7.04 7.11 -17.30
C LEU A 53 8.10 6.93 -18.39
N LYS A 54 7.71 6.37 -19.54
CA LYS A 54 8.62 6.24 -20.69
C LYS A 54 9.10 7.61 -21.18
N LYS A 55 8.17 8.54 -21.41
CA LYS A 55 8.50 9.91 -21.81
C LYS A 55 9.47 10.57 -20.83
N TYR A 56 9.20 10.46 -19.53
CA TYR A 56 10.06 11.05 -18.51
C TYR A 56 11.46 10.41 -18.49
N GLN A 57 11.56 9.08 -18.68
CA GLN A 57 12.85 8.39 -18.76
C GLN A 57 13.65 8.81 -20.00
N ASP A 58 12.98 8.99 -21.14
CA ASP A 58 13.61 9.43 -22.39
C ASP A 58 14.14 10.88 -22.26
N GLU A 59 13.40 11.75 -21.56
CA GLU A 59 13.79 13.13 -21.28
C GLU A 59 14.86 13.25 -20.17
N ASN A 60 14.98 12.25 -19.30
CA ASN A 60 15.88 12.24 -18.14
C ASN A 60 16.67 10.92 -18.05
N PRO A 61 17.58 10.62 -18.97
CA PRO A 61 18.24 9.31 -19.06
C PRO A 61 19.09 8.97 -17.82
N ASP A 62 19.58 9.97 -17.09
CA ASP A 62 20.39 9.79 -15.88
C ASP A 62 19.53 9.52 -14.62
N LYS A 63 18.23 9.73 -14.68
CA LYS A 63 17.32 9.48 -13.56
C LYS A 63 16.79 8.06 -13.60
N LYS A 64 16.67 7.45 -12.44
CA LYS A 64 16.03 6.14 -12.30
C LYS A 64 14.52 6.31 -12.10
N VAL A 65 13.75 5.90 -13.09
CA VAL A 65 12.30 5.77 -12.98
C VAL A 65 11.99 4.41 -12.36
N ALA A 66 11.21 4.38 -11.27
CA ALA A 66 10.79 3.11 -10.66
C ALA A 66 9.62 2.50 -11.45
N PRO A 67 9.47 1.16 -11.47
CA PRO A 67 8.29 0.52 -12.03
C PRO A 67 7.06 0.81 -11.18
N PHE A 68 5.86 0.64 -11.76
CA PHE A 68 4.62 0.69 -11.03
C PHE A 68 4.06 -0.71 -10.73
N ALA A 69 3.10 -0.77 -9.81
CA ALA A 69 2.40 -1.98 -9.46
C ALA A 69 0.88 -1.79 -9.48
N VAL A 70 0.15 -2.86 -9.83
CA VAL A 70 -1.31 -2.92 -9.75
C VAL A 70 -1.71 -3.92 -8.66
N ASN A 71 -2.54 -3.48 -7.71
CA ASN A 71 -3.04 -4.35 -6.65
C ASN A 71 -4.38 -4.98 -7.07
N GLN A 72 -4.41 -6.32 -7.05
CA GLN A 72 -5.58 -7.14 -7.32
C GLN A 72 -6.21 -7.63 -6.00
N ILE A 73 -7.47 -7.27 -5.78
CA ILE A 73 -8.25 -7.75 -4.63
C ILE A 73 -8.81 -9.13 -4.98
N CYS A 74 -8.16 -10.18 -4.49
CA CYS A 74 -8.47 -11.56 -4.78
C CYS A 74 -9.55 -12.10 -3.82
N HIS A 75 -10.79 -11.69 -4.05
CA HIS A 75 -11.95 -12.11 -3.27
C HIS A 75 -13.09 -12.57 -4.19
N HIS A 76 -13.90 -13.54 -3.75
CA HIS A 76 -14.99 -14.10 -4.55
C HIS A 76 -16.06 -13.08 -4.94
N SER A 77 -16.20 -11.99 -4.19
CA SER A 77 -17.12 -10.89 -4.53
C SER A 77 -16.53 -9.87 -5.52
N ASN A 78 -15.27 -10.03 -5.92
CA ASN A 78 -14.68 -9.20 -6.97
C ASN A 78 -14.97 -9.82 -8.33
N ASP A 79 -16.05 -9.37 -8.96
CA ASP A 79 -16.52 -9.83 -10.27
C ASP A 79 -15.63 -9.38 -11.44
N ARG A 80 -14.71 -8.41 -11.21
CA ARG A 80 -13.77 -7.87 -12.19
C ARG A 80 -12.43 -8.60 -12.23
N LEU A 81 -12.10 -9.45 -11.24
CA LEU A 81 -10.74 -9.94 -11.03
C LEU A 81 -10.11 -10.54 -12.29
N GLN A 82 -10.83 -11.39 -13.02
CA GLN A 82 -10.32 -11.99 -14.26
C GLN A 82 -10.03 -10.94 -15.33
N HIS A 83 -10.98 -10.04 -15.58
CA HIS A 83 -10.80 -8.94 -16.52
C HIS A 83 -9.58 -8.07 -16.17
N ASP A 84 -9.45 -7.67 -14.90
CA ASP A 84 -8.38 -6.80 -14.45
C ASP A 84 -7.01 -7.49 -14.55
N VAL A 85 -6.94 -8.81 -14.30
CA VAL A 85 -5.73 -9.61 -14.52
C VAL A 85 -5.38 -9.69 -16.01
N ASP A 86 -6.36 -9.96 -16.89
CA ASP A 86 -6.13 -10.04 -18.33
C ASP A 86 -5.61 -8.71 -18.92
N ILE A 87 -6.10 -7.58 -18.43
CA ILE A 87 -5.57 -6.25 -18.79
C ILE A 87 -4.13 -6.08 -18.30
N CYS A 88 -3.80 -6.49 -17.06
CA CYS A 88 -2.43 -6.42 -16.56
C CYS A 88 -1.48 -7.31 -17.36
N VAL A 89 -1.90 -8.50 -17.78
CA VAL A 89 -1.13 -9.40 -18.66
C VAL A 89 -0.92 -8.78 -20.03
N LYS A 90 -1.99 -8.24 -20.64
CA LYS A 90 -1.93 -7.58 -21.95
C LYS A 90 -0.88 -6.47 -22.02
N HIS A 91 -0.73 -5.71 -20.92
CA HIS A 91 0.19 -4.58 -20.82
C HIS A 91 1.49 -4.93 -20.08
N GLU A 92 1.74 -6.21 -19.81
CA GLU A 92 2.95 -6.70 -19.14
C GLU A 92 3.31 -5.87 -17.88
N VAL A 93 2.29 -5.61 -17.01
CA VAL A 93 2.49 -4.82 -15.80
C VAL A 93 3.58 -5.44 -14.95
N PRO A 94 4.69 -4.73 -14.67
CA PRO A 94 5.91 -5.35 -14.14
C PRO A 94 5.76 -5.97 -12.74
N LEU A 95 4.75 -5.50 -11.97
CA LEU A 95 4.54 -5.96 -10.61
C LEU A 95 3.05 -5.98 -10.26
N ILE A 96 2.59 -7.15 -9.88
CA ILE A 96 1.23 -7.33 -9.34
C ILE A 96 1.31 -7.53 -7.83
N ILE A 97 0.42 -6.86 -7.12
CA ILE A 97 0.19 -7.11 -5.69
C ILE A 97 -1.13 -7.85 -5.58
N THR A 98 -1.16 -8.96 -4.84
CA THR A 98 -2.41 -9.68 -4.56
C THR A 98 -2.77 -9.53 -3.08
N SER A 99 -4.05 -9.31 -2.80
CA SER A 99 -4.57 -9.09 -1.43
C SER A 99 -5.69 -10.06 -1.12
N LEU A 100 -5.84 -10.45 0.15
CA LEU A 100 -6.83 -11.35 0.76
C LEU A 100 -6.58 -12.83 0.45
N ARG A 101 -6.55 -13.25 -0.79
CA ARG A 101 -6.18 -14.61 -1.21
C ARG A 101 -5.00 -14.53 -2.18
N ALA A 102 -4.16 -15.57 -2.18
CA ALA A 102 -3.08 -15.77 -3.14
C ALA A 102 -3.54 -16.78 -4.20
N PRO A 103 -4.23 -16.36 -5.28
CA PRO A 103 -4.74 -17.29 -6.26
C PRO A 103 -3.63 -17.63 -7.26
N LYS A 104 -3.34 -18.92 -7.38
CA LYS A 104 -2.32 -19.47 -8.27
C LYS A 104 -2.49 -19.00 -9.73
N PHE A 105 -3.74 -18.89 -10.23
CA PHE A 105 -3.98 -18.45 -11.59
C PHE A 105 -3.46 -17.03 -11.89
N VAL A 106 -3.48 -16.12 -10.89
CA VAL A 106 -2.91 -14.77 -11.06
C VAL A 106 -1.39 -14.85 -11.17
N THR A 107 -0.76 -15.66 -10.31
CA THR A 107 0.70 -15.84 -10.34
C THR A 107 1.15 -16.46 -11.67
N GLU A 108 0.48 -17.51 -12.13
CA GLU A 108 0.80 -18.17 -13.41
C GLU A 108 0.60 -17.20 -14.60
N ALA A 109 -0.46 -16.40 -14.59
CA ALA A 109 -0.71 -15.41 -15.64
C ALA A 109 0.38 -14.32 -15.66
N VAL A 110 0.80 -13.82 -14.50
CA VAL A 110 1.83 -12.79 -14.39
C VAL A 110 3.22 -13.35 -14.77
N HIS A 111 3.54 -14.56 -14.35
CA HIS A 111 4.80 -15.21 -14.71
C HIS A 111 4.90 -15.51 -16.20
N SER A 112 3.79 -15.65 -16.93
CA SER A 112 3.80 -15.93 -18.36
C SER A 112 4.51 -14.88 -19.22
N TYR A 113 4.60 -13.63 -18.71
CA TYR A 113 5.34 -12.54 -19.39
C TYR A 113 6.57 -12.05 -18.58
N GLY A 114 6.93 -12.75 -17.49
CA GLY A 114 8.09 -12.39 -16.64
C GLY A 114 7.81 -11.30 -15.60
N GLY A 115 6.54 -10.97 -15.33
CA GLY A 115 6.15 -10.10 -14.24
C GLY A 115 6.34 -10.75 -12.88
N LEU A 116 6.29 -9.95 -11.81
CA LEU A 116 6.47 -10.39 -10.43
C LEU A 116 5.18 -10.25 -9.63
N VAL A 117 4.96 -11.16 -8.68
CA VAL A 117 3.81 -11.11 -7.76
C VAL A 117 4.28 -10.98 -6.32
N MET A 118 3.79 -9.94 -5.63
CA MET A 118 3.91 -9.83 -4.17
C MET A 118 2.54 -10.02 -3.51
N HIS A 119 2.50 -10.75 -2.40
CA HIS A 119 1.25 -11.02 -1.69
C HIS A 119 1.21 -10.38 -0.31
N ASP A 120 0.06 -9.76 0.02
CA ASP A 120 -0.21 -9.20 1.35
C ASP A 120 -0.49 -10.29 2.37
N VAL A 121 0.28 -10.31 3.46
CA VAL A 121 0.12 -11.29 4.54
C VAL A 121 0.11 -10.61 5.91
N ILE A 122 -0.65 -11.19 6.85
CA ILE A 122 -0.78 -10.68 8.21
C ILE A 122 -0.29 -11.69 9.28
N ASN A 123 0.09 -12.90 8.87
CA ASN A 123 0.58 -13.96 9.76
C ASN A 123 1.36 -15.02 8.97
N ILE A 124 2.01 -15.93 9.71
CA ILE A 124 2.85 -17.02 9.16
C ILE A 124 2.06 -17.97 8.26
N ARG A 125 0.83 -18.32 8.64
CA ARG A 125 -0.01 -19.22 7.83
C ARG A 125 -0.30 -18.62 6.45
N HIS A 126 -0.59 -17.33 6.40
CA HIS A 126 -0.83 -16.62 5.14
C HIS A 126 0.46 -16.50 4.31
N ALA A 127 1.62 -16.25 4.97
CA ALA A 127 2.91 -16.19 4.29
C ALA A 127 3.25 -17.52 3.61
N LYS A 128 3.17 -18.64 4.34
CA LYS A 128 3.41 -19.97 3.78
C LYS A 128 2.46 -20.30 2.62
N LYS A 129 1.18 -19.96 2.77
CA LYS A 129 0.20 -20.19 1.70
C LYS A 129 0.49 -19.36 0.45
N ALA A 130 0.90 -18.11 0.60
CA ALA A 130 1.27 -17.25 -0.53
C ALA A 130 2.46 -17.81 -1.31
N ILE A 131 3.48 -18.31 -0.60
CA ILE A 131 4.65 -18.94 -1.21
C ILE A 131 4.26 -20.23 -1.95
N GLU A 132 3.41 -21.08 -1.35
CA GLU A 132 2.89 -22.29 -2.00
C GLU A 132 2.14 -21.99 -3.30
N GLU A 133 1.44 -20.85 -3.38
CA GLU A 133 0.72 -20.40 -4.57
C GLU A 133 1.64 -19.64 -5.56
N GLY A 134 2.94 -19.55 -5.28
CA GLY A 134 3.97 -19.06 -6.19
C GLY A 134 4.26 -17.55 -6.10
N ALA A 135 3.87 -16.87 -5.03
CA ALA A 135 4.24 -15.47 -4.84
C ALA A 135 5.77 -15.30 -4.76
N ASP A 136 6.32 -14.35 -5.53
CA ASP A 136 7.76 -14.06 -5.57
C ASP A 136 8.23 -13.29 -4.33
N GLY A 137 7.32 -12.55 -3.70
CA GLY A 137 7.61 -11.75 -2.53
C GLY A 137 6.39 -11.56 -1.63
N LEU A 138 6.64 -11.11 -0.41
CA LEU A 138 5.62 -10.89 0.61
C LEU A 138 5.55 -9.43 1.03
N ILE A 139 4.33 -8.93 1.26
CA ILE A 139 4.10 -7.65 1.94
C ILE A 139 3.57 -7.99 3.32
N LEU A 140 4.39 -7.80 4.36
CA LEU A 140 4.01 -8.07 5.74
C LEU A 140 3.20 -6.89 6.28
N VAL A 141 1.91 -7.10 6.46
CA VAL A 141 0.99 -6.07 6.92
C VAL A 141 0.81 -6.19 8.42
N CYS A 142 1.68 -5.48 9.12
CA CYS A 142 1.80 -5.52 10.57
C CYS A 142 0.84 -4.56 11.28
N ALA A 143 0.86 -4.59 12.61
CA ALA A 143 0.14 -3.64 13.45
C ALA A 143 0.45 -2.20 13.03
N GLY A 144 -0.58 -1.35 13.04
CA GLY A 144 -0.47 0.07 12.68
C GLY A 144 -0.45 0.36 11.18
N ALA A 145 -0.58 -0.63 10.29
CA ALA A 145 -0.79 -0.37 8.87
C ALA A 145 -2.19 0.22 8.62
N GLY A 146 -2.31 1.22 7.75
CA GLY A 146 -3.59 1.84 7.39
C GLY A 146 -4.47 0.93 6.55
N GLY A 147 -5.79 1.01 6.71
CA GLY A 147 -6.74 0.09 6.11
C GLY A 147 -6.66 -1.30 6.74
N HIS A 148 -7.00 -2.36 6.00
CA HIS A 148 -6.95 -3.72 6.53
C HIS A 148 -5.54 -4.07 7.00
N ALA A 149 -5.42 -4.51 8.24
CA ALA A 149 -4.14 -4.74 8.89
C ALA A 149 -4.18 -5.95 9.82
N GLY A 150 -3.00 -6.56 10.02
CA GLY A 150 -2.78 -7.52 11.09
C GLY A 150 -2.52 -6.84 12.43
N THR A 151 -2.43 -7.65 13.47
CA THR A 151 -2.15 -7.22 14.84
C THR A 151 -0.72 -7.57 15.29
N LEU A 152 0.02 -8.32 14.46
CA LEU A 152 1.36 -8.75 14.81
C LEU A 152 2.35 -7.58 14.70
N SER A 153 3.26 -7.52 15.68
CA SER A 153 4.39 -6.60 15.66
C SER A 153 5.31 -6.90 14.48
N PRO A 154 5.84 -5.87 13.79
CA PRO A 154 6.85 -6.07 12.75
C PRO A 154 8.11 -6.77 13.27
N PHE A 155 8.51 -6.51 14.53
CA PHE A 155 9.66 -7.14 15.18
C PHE A 155 9.51 -8.65 15.31
N ALA A 156 8.29 -9.16 15.47
CA ALA A 156 8.02 -10.59 15.52
C ALA A 156 7.86 -11.18 14.10
N LEU A 157 6.92 -10.62 13.31
CA LEU A 157 6.53 -11.24 12.05
C LEU A 157 7.66 -11.30 11.03
N VAL A 158 8.48 -10.25 10.89
CA VAL A 158 9.60 -10.25 9.92
C VAL A 158 10.59 -11.37 10.26
N ARG A 159 10.97 -11.50 11.55
CA ARG A 159 11.94 -12.51 11.99
C ARG A 159 11.43 -13.93 11.75
N GLU A 160 10.18 -14.21 12.12
CA GLU A 160 9.58 -15.51 11.92
C GLU A 160 9.43 -15.88 10.43
N VAL A 161 9.09 -14.90 9.56
CA VAL A 161 9.01 -15.15 8.11
C VAL A 161 10.40 -15.44 7.53
N ARG A 162 11.44 -14.75 7.98
CA ARG A 162 12.83 -14.98 7.53
C ARG A 162 13.39 -16.34 7.91
N GLU A 163 12.79 -17.06 8.85
CA GLU A 163 13.19 -18.45 9.15
C GLU A 163 12.94 -19.43 8.00
N PHE A 164 12.03 -19.11 7.08
CA PHE A 164 11.64 -20.01 5.98
C PHE A 164 11.51 -19.33 4.62
N PHE A 165 11.78 -18.03 4.52
CA PHE A 165 11.63 -17.30 3.26
C PHE A 165 12.76 -16.30 3.04
N ASP A 166 13.57 -16.55 2.01
CA ASP A 166 14.70 -15.70 1.59
C ASP A 166 14.33 -14.70 0.46
N GLY A 167 13.12 -14.78 -0.07
CA GLY A 167 12.63 -13.90 -1.13
C GLY A 167 12.33 -12.47 -0.62
N PRO A 168 11.94 -11.57 -1.52
CA PRO A 168 11.69 -10.17 -1.21
C PRO A 168 10.58 -9.96 -0.16
N ILE A 169 10.87 -9.19 0.88
CA ILE A 169 9.91 -8.77 1.91
C ILE A 169 9.77 -7.25 1.91
N ALA A 170 8.53 -6.77 1.76
CA ALA A 170 8.16 -5.39 2.02
C ALA A 170 7.42 -5.30 3.37
N LEU A 171 7.92 -4.46 4.28
CA LEU A 171 7.29 -4.24 5.58
C LEU A 171 6.29 -3.08 5.52
N SER A 172 5.07 -3.31 5.99
CA SER A 172 4.01 -2.32 6.12
C SER A 172 3.53 -2.23 7.57
N GLY A 173 3.37 -1.02 8.06
CA GLY A 173 2.85 -0.70 9.39
C GLY A 173 3.63 0.43 10.05
N SER A 174 2.95 1.53 10.36
CA SER A 174 3.50 2.70 11.05
C SER A 174 4.75 3.34 10.43
N ILE A 175 5.00 3.13 9.14
CA ILE A 175 6.18 3.68 8.43
C ILE A 175 5.78 4.99 7.76
N SER A 176 6.35 6.10 8.24
CA SER A 176 6.10 7.47 7.72
C SER A 176 7.36 8.35 7.72
N GLU A 177 8.48 7.84 8.19
CA GLU A 177 9.77 8.52 8.28
C GLU A 177 10.92 7.65 7.76
N GLY A 178 12.02 8.28 7.39
CA GLY A 178 13.23 7.59 6.95
C GLY A 178 13.86 6.70 8.02
N SER A 179 13.76 7.08 9.29
CA SER A 179 14.19 6.26 10.45
C SER A 179 13.41 4.94 10.54
N SER A 180 12.12 4.97 10.24
CA SER A 180 11.28 3.76 10.20
C SER A 180 11.63 2.85 9.02
N ILE A 181 12.07 3.42 7.89
CA ILE A 181 12.60 2.66 6.75
C ILE A 181 13.89 1.95 7.14
N LEU A 182 14.83 2.65 7.80
CA LEU A 182 16.07 2.06 8.30
C LEU A 182 15.77 0.91 9.28
N SER A 183 14.80 1.10 10.18
CA SER A 183 14.37 0.08 11.12
C SER A 183 13.79 -1.16 10.41
N ALA A 184 12.99 -0.98 9.36
CA ALA A 184 12.46 -2.08 8.56
C ALA A 184 13.58 -2.92 7.93
N LEU A 185 14.63 -2.26 7.37
CA LEU A 185 15.80 -2.94 6.82
C LEU A 185 16.60 -3.67 7.90
N ALA A 186 16.80 -3.05 9.07
CA ALA A 186 17.50 -3.66 10.20
C ALA A 186 16.78 -4.91 10.75
N LEU A 187 15.44 -4.98 10.66
CA LEU A 187 14.65 -6.16 11.00
C LEU A 187 14.81 -7.31 10.00
N GLY A 188 15.28 -7.03 8.78
CA GLY A 188 15.46 -8.01 7.72
C GLY A 188 14.45 -7.90 6.57
N ALA A 189 13.65 -6.83 6.49
CA ALA A 189 12.87 -6.52 5.30
C ALA A 189 13.77 -5.90 4.21
N ASP A 190 13.40 -6.09 2.93
CA ASP A 190 14.14 -5.50 1.81
C ASP A 190 13.55 -4.14 1.41
N PHE A 191 12.27 -3.91 1.74
CA PHE A 191 11.53 -2.73 1.34
C PHE A 191 10.62 -2.23 2.47
N ALA A 192 10.32 -0.95 2.46
CA ALA A 192 9.26 -0.33 3.26
C ALA A 192 8.03 -0.06 2.37
N TYR A 193 6.84 -0.41 2.86
CA TYR A 193 5.56 -0.19 2.19
C TYR A 193 4.79 0.91 2.89
N ILE A 194 4.73 2.10 2.28
CA ILE A 194 4.25 3.34 2.89
C ILE A 194 2.95 3.78 2.23
N GLY A 195 1.89 4.01 3.03
CA GLY A 195 0.60 4.48 2.54
C GLY A 195 0.28 5.90 2.97
N THR A 196 0.04 6.11 4.25
CA THR A 196 -0.57 7.34 4.80
C THR A 196 0.19 8.62 4.42
N LYS A 197 1.54 8.61 4.42
CA LYS A 197 2.35 9.78 4.02
C LYS A 197 2.03 10.24 2.58
N PHE A 198 1.78 9.29 1.67
CA PHE A 198 1.46 9.62 0.27
C PHE A 198 0.00 10.04 0.05
N ILE A 199 -0.93 9.74 0.99
CA ILE A 199 -2.28 10.35 0.94
C ILE A 199 -2.19 11.85 1.15
N ALA A 200 -1.32 12.30 2.04
CA ALA A 200 -1.07 13.70 2.35
C ALA A 200 -0.09 14.34 1.35
N THR A 201 -0.22 14.01 0.05
CA THR A 201 0.55 14.67 -1.02
C THR A 201 -0.36 15.42 -1.98
N ALA A 202 0.20 16.39 -2.71
CA ALA A 202 -0.55 17.21 -3.66
C ALA A 202 -1.19 16.35 -4.76
N GLU A 203 -0.47 15.33 -5.24
CA GLU A 203 -0.84 14.47 -6.36
C GLU A 203 -1.87 13.38 -5.99
N ALA A 204 -2.04 13.09 -4.69
CA ALA A 204 -3.06 12.14 -4.26
C ALA A 204 -4.48 12.67 -4.53
N ASN A 205 -5.35 11.83 -5.08
CA ASN A 205 -6.76 12.14 -5.31
C ASN A 205 -7.60 12.02 -4.01
N ALA A 206 -7.04 12.47 -2.88
CA ALA A 206 -7.74 12.56 -1.61
C ALA A 206 -8.37 13.95 -1.45
N SER A 207 -9.55 14.02 -0.82
CA SER A 207 -10.19 15.31 -0.55
C SER A 207 -9.29 16.19 0.34
N PRO A 208 -9.35 17.52 0.20
CA PRO A 208 -8.59 18.43 1.08
C PRO A 208 -8.85 18.18 2.57
N GLY A 209 -10.10 17.88 2.94
CA GLY A 209 -10.47 17.55 4.32
C GLY A 209 -9.79 16.29 4.85
N TYR A 210 -9.60 15.27 4.00
CA TYR A 210 -8.88 14.07 4.40
C TYR A 210 -7.39 14.33 4.59
N LYS A 211 -6.76 15.03 3.65
CA LYS A 211 -5.33 15.40 3.75
C LYS A 211 -5.10 16.23 5.02
N GLN A 212 -5.98 17.19 5.31
CA GLN A 212 -5.90 18.01 6.50
C GLN A 212 -6.11 17.17 7.78
N MET A 213 -7.09 16.26 7.80
CA MET A 213 -7.33 15.39 8.94
C MET A 213 -6.11 14.48 9.23
N ILE A 214 -5.38 14.03 8.19
CA ILE A 214 -4.12 13.31 8.38
C ILE A 214 -3.09 14.19 9.08
N VAL A 215 -2.95 15.44 8.68
CA VAL A 215 -1.99 16.40 9.26
C VAL A 215 -2.33 16.72 10.72
N ASP A 216 -3.60 16.83 11.05
CA ASP A 216 -4.08 17.22 12.37
C ASP A 216 -4.14 16.06 13.38
N SER A 217 -4.06 14.80 12.92
CA SER A 217 -4.26 13.62 13.75
C SER A 217 -2.95 13.04 14.28
N LYS A 218 -3.05 12.26 15.36
CA LYS A 218 -1.95 11.52 16.00
C LYS A 218 -2.25 10.02 16.03
N ALA A 219 -1.30 9.22 16.51
CA ALA A 219 -1.43 7.76 16.57
C ALA A 219 -2.66 7.30 17.37
N ASP A 220 -3.01 8.03 18.43
CA ASP A 220 -4.18 7.75 19.29
C ASP A 220 -5.53 7.99 18.58
N ASP A 221 -5.52 8.75 17.47
CA ASP A 221 -6.68 8.98 16.64
C ASP A 221 -6.95 7.83 15.66
N ILE A 222 -6.14 6.75 15.69
CA ILE A 222 -6.32 5.57 14.86
C ILE A 222 -7.05 4.49 15.63
N MET A 223 -8.25 4.15 15.17
CA MET A 223 -9.04 3.06 15.73
C MET A 223 -8.92 1.79 14.87
N TYR A 224 -8.85 0.62 15.53
CA TYR A 224 -8.84 -0.68 14.87
C TYR A 224 -10.21 -1.33 14.97
N SER A 225 -10.88 -1.56 13.85
CA SER A 225 -12.26 -2.05 13.81
C SER A 225 -12.53 -2.92 12.60
N ALA A 226 -13.46 -3.88 12.73
CA ALA A 226 -13.98 -4.67 11.62
C ALA A 226 -15.37 -4.19 11.15
N THR A 227 -16.00 -3.25 11.85
CA THR A 227 -17.41 -2.85 11.63
C THR A 227 -17.66 -2.32 10.21
N PHE A 228 -16.70 -1.58 9.64
CA PHE A 228 -16.96 -0.87 8.38
C PHE A 228 -16.85 -1.77 7.14
N THR A 229 -16.15 -2.91 7.25
CA THR A 229 -15.82 -3.75 6.07
C THR A 229 -15.93 -5.23 6.34
N GLY A 230 -16.22 -5.62 7.58
CA GLY A 230 -16.16 -7.03 8.01
C GLY A 230 -14.74 -7.59 8.16
N VAL A 231 -13.72 -6.77 7.87
CA VAL A 231 -12.30 -7.11 8.08
C VAL A 231 -11.68 -6.04 8.96
N HIS A 232 -10.93 -6.46 9.95
CA HIS A 232 -10.24 -5.54 10.83
C HIS A 232 -9.26 -4.63 10.07
N GLY A 233 -9.33 -3.34 10.36
CA GLY A 233 -8.48 -2.33 9.76
C GLY A 233 -8.35 -1.10 10.64
N ASN A 234 -7.38 -0.26 10.30
CA ASN A 234 -7.11 0.99 10.97
C ASN A 234 -7.78 2.16 10.24
N TYR A 235 -8.55 2.94 10.99
CA TYR A 235 -9.35 4.06 10.50
C TYR A 235 -9.11 5.31 11.35
N LEU A 236 -9.26 6.48 10.73
CA LEU A 236 -9.24 7.78 11.42
C LEU A 236 -10.51 7.94 12.25
N ARG A 237 -10.38 7.94 13.57
CA ARG A 237 -11.47 8.21 14.53
C ARG A 237 -12.23 9.50 14.20
N PRO A 238 -11.57 10.65 13.95
CA PRO A 238 -12.28 11.88 13.57
C PRO A 238 -13.14 11.75 12.31
N SER A 239 -12.77 10.87 11.36
CA SER A 239 -13.61 10.64 10.17
C SER A 239 -14.87 9.85 10.47
N VAL A 240 -14.81 8.94 11.46
CA VAL A 240 -15.97 8.20 11.94
C VAL A 240 -16.94 9.13 12.65
N GLU A 241 -16.43 10.01 13.51
CA GLU A 241 -17.19 11.04 14.21
C GLU A 241 -17.84 12.04 13.24
N ALA A 242 -17.09 12.49 12.22
CA ALA A 242 -17.59 13.39 11.18
C ALA A 242 -18.69 12.74 10.31
N ALA A 243 -18.69 11.40 10.20
CA ALA A 243 -19.76 10.63 9.56
C ALA A 243 -21.00 10.45 10.45
N GLY A 244 -21.00 11.02 11.67
CA GLY A 244 -22.11 10.95 12.63
C GLY A 244 -22.20 9.63 13.40
N LEU A 245 -21.10 8.84 13.42
CA LEU A 245 -21.02 7.57 14.12
C LEU A 245 -20.25 7.73 15.44
N ASN A 246 -20.62 6.94 16.46
CA ASN A 246 -19.86 6.86 17.70
C ASN A 246 -18.74 5.82 17.55
N PRO A 247 -17.45 6.20 17.59
CA PRO A 247 -16.35 5.25 17.42
C PRO A 247 -16.37 4.08 18.42
N GLU A 248 -16.78 4.32 19.67
CA GLU A 248 -16.79 3.32 20.74
C GLU A 248 -17.82 2.21 20.49
N GLU A 249 -18.90 2.48 19.75
CA GLU A 249 -19.93 1.51 19.40
C GLU A 249 -19.52 0.65 18.18
N HIS A 250 -18.43 0.99 17.51
CA HIS A 250 -18.01 0.37 16.25
C HIS A 250 -16.67 -0.38 16.35
N MET A 251 -16.33 -0.88 17.54
CA MET A 251 -15.09 -1.67 17.75
C MET A 251 -15.22 -3.12 17.29
N ASP A 252 -16.46 -3.68 17.30
CA ASP A 252 -16.73 -5.08 16.96
C ASP A 252 -17.53 -5.19 15.65
N GLY A 253 -17.04 -5.93 14.67
CA GLY A 253 -17.73 -6.21 13.40
C GLY A 253 -17.78 -7.70 13.07
N SER A 254 -18.84 -8.14 12.36
CA SER A 254 -18.95 -9.52 11.87
C SER A 254 -18.24 -9.70 10.52
N LYS A 255 -17.70 -10.91 10.28
CA LYS A 255 -17.02 -11.26 9.02
C LYS A 255 -17.95 -11.34 7.79
N ASP A 256 -19.27 -11.35 8.00
CA ASP A 256 -20.26 -11.59 6.94
C ASP A 256 -20.58 -10.37 6.07
N SER A 257 -19.98 -9.21 6.35
CA SER A 257 -20.24 -7.94 5.65
C SER A 257 -19.25 -7.61 4.53
N MET A 258 -18.26 -8.49 4.23
CA MET A 258 -17.31 -8.23 3.14
C MET A 258 -17.96 -8.29 1.76
N ASN A 259 -17.98 -7.18 1.04
CA ASN A 259 -18.43 -7.10 -0.34
C ASN A 259 -17.54 -6.13 -1.15
N PHE A 260 -16.84 -6.65 -2.16
CA PHE A 260 -16.00 -5.89 -3.10
C PHE A 260 -16.60 -5.82 -4.50
N GLY A 261 -17.84 -6.30 -4.69
CA GLY A 261 -18.56 -6.24 -5.95
C GLY A 261 -19.02 -4.83 -6.31
N SER A 262 -19.50 -4.66 -7.54
CA SER A 262 -20.02 -3.39 -8.08
C SER A 262 -21.19 -2.81 -7.30
N SER A 263 -21.89 -3.62 -6.48
CA SER A 263 -23.01 -3.24 -5.62
C SER A 263 -22.62 -2.83 -4.19
N ALA A 264 -21.32 -2.81 -3.84
CA ALA A 264 -20.84 -2.50 -2.49
C ALA A 264 -21.22 -1.07 -2.06
N THR A 265 -21.73 -0.94 -0.86
CA THR A 265 -22.27 0.29 -0.29
C THR A 265 -21.22 1.34 0.06
N LYS A 266 -21.62 2.60 0.08
CA LYS A 266 -20.83 3.85 0.15
C LYS A 266 -20.06 4.12 1.46
N ALA A 267 -20.00 3.19 2.44
CA ALA A 267 -19.33 3.39 3.74
C ALA A 267 -17.86 3.86 3.62
N TRP A 268 -17.17 3.50 2.52
CA TRP A 268 -15.79 3.87 2.23
C TRP A 268 -15.56 5.33 1.81
N LYS A 269 -16.62 6.06 1.49
CA LYS A 269 -16.47 7.43 0.98
C LYS A 269 -16.10 8.42 2.09
N ASP A 270 -16.66 8.21 3.27
CA ASP A 270 -16.63 9.17 4.36
C ASP A 270 -15.86 8.68 5.60
N ILE A 271 -15.55 7.37 5.69
CA ILE A 271 -14.71 6.78 6.75
C ILE A 271 -13.33 6.46 6.18
N TRP A 272 -12.30 7.07 6.75
CA TRP A 272 -10.98 7.13 6.14
C TRP A 272 -9.98 6.23 6.87
N GLY A 273 -9.29 5.37 6.10
CA GLY A 273 -8.24 4.51 6.61
C GLY A 273 -6.92 5.26 6.75
N SER A 274 -6.22 5.07 7.87
CA SER A 274 -4.88 5.61 8.09
C SER A 274 -4.07 4.71 9.01
N GLY A 275 -2.75 4.73 8.86
CA GLY A 275 -1.83 4.00 9.72
C GLY A 275 -1.39 4.80 10.94
N GLN A 276 -0.91 4.11 11.99
CA GLN A 276 -0.48 4.73 13.25
C GLN A 276 0.78 5.62 13.11
N GLY A 277 1.52 5.55 12.01
CA GLY A 277 2.61 6.49 11.71
C GLY A 277 2.15 7.91 11.35
N ILE A 278 0.87 8.21 11.45
CA ILE A 278 0.25 9.47 11.04
C ILE A 278 0.84 10.69 11.78
N GLY A 279 1.23 10.53 13.05
CA GLY A 279 1.68 11.63 13.92
C GLY A 279 2.93 12.38 13.44
N ASN A 280 3.65 11.82 12.46
CA ASN A 280 4.85 12.41 11.86
C ASN A 280 4.57 13.10 10.51
N ILE A 281 3.28 13.23 10.12
CA ILE A 281 2.85 13.88 8.88
C ILE A 281 2.26 15.23 9.26
N ASN A 282 3.04 16.30 9.15
CA ASN A 282 2.69 17.61 9.67
C ASN A 282 2.30 18.63 8.59
N VAL A 283 2.41 18.26 7.31
CA VAL A 283 2.11 19.14 6.18
C VAL A 283 1.82 18.34 4.92
N VAL A 284 0.96 18.87 4.07
CA VAL A 284 0.74 18.35 2.71
C VAL A 284 1.88 18.82 1.82
N LYS A 285 2.63 17.89 1.19
CA LYS A 285 3.77 18.17 0.30
C LYS A 285 3.53 17.59 -1.09
N THR A 286 4.44 17.88 -2.03
CA THR A 286 4.51 17.10 -3.27
C THR A 286 5.08 15.69 -2.98
N VAL A 287 4.85 14.74 -3.89
CA VAL A 287 5.48 13.40 -3.79
C VAL A 287 7.00 13.51 -3.80
N SER A 288 7.56 14.37 -4.64
CA SER A 288 9.01 14.58 -4.71
C SER A 288 9.56 15.01 -3.35
N ASP A 289 9.01 16.08 -2.75
CA ASP A 289 9.46 16.58 -1.46
C ASP A 289 9.28 15.53 -0.35
N ALA A 290 8.19 14.75 -0.39
CA ALA A 290 7.96 13.70 0.59
C ALA A 290 8.97 12.54 0.46
N VAL A 291 9.46 12.26 -0.75
CA VAL A 291 10.51 11.26 -1.00
C VAL A 291 11.87 11.78 -0.59
N ASP A 292 12.18 13.05 -0.89
CA ASP A 292 13.42 13.70 -0.50
C ASP A 292 13.56 13.76 1.04
N ASP A 293 12.47 14.13 1.75
CA ASP A 293 12.44 14.08 3.23
C ASP A 293 12.75 12.67 3.76
N LEU A 294 12.11 11.64 3.19
CA LEU A 294 12.33 10.26 3.62
C LEU A 294 13.78 9.81 3.39
N GLU A 295 14.43 10.27 2.33
CA GLU A 295 15.83 9.98 2.06
C GLU A 295 16.76 10.71 3.03
N GLU A 296 16.52 12.00 3.30
CA GLU A 296 17.26 12.79 4.26
C GLU A 296 17.14 12.23 5.69
N GLU A 297 15.92 11.93 6.13
CA GLU A 297 15.63 11.31 7.43
C GLU A 297 16.28 9.93 7.57
N TYR A 298 16.30 9.13 6.49
CA TYR A 298 16.97 7.82 6.47
C TYR A 298 18.48 7.97 6.65
N ASN A 299 19.10 8.88 5.88
CA ASN A 299 20.54 9.11 5.95
C ASN A 299 20.94 9.69 7.33
N SER A 300 20.16 10.61 7.87
CA SER A 300 20.37 11.16 9.21
C SER A 300 20.27 10.11 10.31
N ALA A 301 19.29 9.22 10.22
CA ALA A 301 19.14 8.11 11.16
C ALA A 301 20.32 7.13 11.07
N LYS A 302 20.81 6.84 9.86
CA LYS A 302 21.97 5.97 9.64
C LYS A 302 23.24 6.56 10.26
N LEU A 303 23.53 7.84 10.02
CA LEU A 303 24.67 8.53 10.62
C LEU A 303 24.62 8.50 12.15
N ARG A 304 23.45 8.75 12.75
CA ARG A 304 23.28 8.67 14.21
C ARG A 304 23.61 7.28 14.77
N LEU A 305 23.29 6.20 14.04
CA LEU A 305 23.65 4.85 14.48
C LEU A 305 25.15 4.58 14.38
N GLU A 306 25.82 5.12 13.35
CA GLU A 306 27.28 5.03 13.20
C GLU A 306 28.04 5.76 14.34
N GLU A 307 27.46 6.84 14.90
CA GLU A 307 28.02 7.58 16.03
C GLU A 307 27.86 6.84 17.38
N VAL A 308 26.89 5.95 17.50
CA VAL A 308 26.61 5.21 18.77
C VAL A 308 27.32 3.86 18.81
N GLY A 309 27.77 3.33 17.69
CA GLY A 309 28.48 2.04 17.58
C GLY A 309 29.95 2.22 17.51
#